data_272eb75e1b6741c9f854c5ae8f1e2f77
#
_entry.id   272eb75e1b6741c9f854c5ae8f1e2f77
#
_cell.length_a   1.000
_cell.length_b   1.000
_cell.length_c   1.000
_cell.angle_alpha   90.00
_cell.angle_beta   90.00
_cell.angle_gamma   90.00
#
_symmetry.space_group_name_H-M   'P 1'
#
loop_
_entity.id
_entity.type
_entity.pdbx_description
1 polymer ?
#
loop_
_entity_poly.entity_id
_entity_poly.type
_entity_poly.pdbx_seq_one_letter_code
_entity_poly.pdbx_strand_id
1 'polypeptide(L)'
;MADKRQERTRLAIRRALIEASRGRTFEKVSVTQIVDRALINRQTFYRYYCDKYELLAEMRRELLEFYEKLLHDRLAHAPAQNLAPEVIHGWFHGLVARALEHRDEYLLLVNARVPDIDFRREQDALIRRVYRSVYPDASDLGVFLFSSLALTLNDYCLRRGTNVDPAEVVAALQRIALR
;
A
#
# COMPACT_ATOMS: atom_id res chain seq x y z
N MET A 1 21.14 -13.40 -17.81
CA MET A 1 19.98 -14.30 -18.09
C MET A 1 19.44 -15.00 -16.84
N ALA A 2 20.27 -15.40 -15.89
CA ALA A 2 19.82 -16.02 -14.62
C ALA A 2 18.88 -15.09 -13.80
N ASP A 3 19.18 -13.81 -13.74
CA ASP A 3 18.46 -12.78 -12.99
C ASP A 3 16.98 -12.66 -13.44
N LYS A 4 16.71 -12.54 -14.73
CA LYS A 4 15.33 -12.46 -15.27
C LYS A 4 14.49 -13.71 -15.00
N ARG A 5 15.09 -14.89 -14.93
CA ARG A 5 14.38 -16.13 -14.61
C ARG A 5 14.01 -16.16 -13.11
N GLN A 6 14.93 -15.72 -12.26
CA GLN A 6 14.69 -15.64 -10.82
C GLN A 6 13.57 -14.63 -10.51
N GLU A 7 13.62 -13.46 -11.12
CA GLU A 7 12.59 -12.43 -10.98
C GLU A 7 11.20 -12.93 -11.42
N ARG A 8 11.11 -13.60 -12.57
CA ARG A 8 9.85 -14.22 -13.03
C ARG A 8 9.31 -15.24 -12.03
N THR A 9 10.18 -16.05 -11.43
CA THR A 9 9.78 -17.03 -10.44
C THR A 9 9.28 -16.35 -9.17
N ARG A 10 9.96 -15.31 -8.67
CA ARG A 10 9.48 -14.51 -7.52
C ARG A 10 8.12 -13.89 -7.78
N LEU A 11 7.92 -13.28 -8.95
CA LEU A 11 6.63 -12.71 -9.34
C LEU A 11 5.52 -13.77 -9.41
N ALA A 12 5.82 -14.97 -9.93
CA ALA A 12 4.86 -16.07 -9.97
C ALA A 12 4.46 -16.52 -8.55
N ILE A 13 5.43 -16.64 -7.63
CA ILE A 13 5.17 -17.00 -6.24
C ILE A 13 4.31 -15.93 -5.54
N ARG A 14 4.62 -14.64 -5.73
CA ARG A 14 3.85 -13.51 -5.16
C ARG A 14 2.40 -13.51 -5.65
N ARG A 15 2.19 -13.63 -6.95
CA ARG A 15 0.85 -13.74 -7.54
C ARG A 15 0.08 -14.93 -7.00
N ALA A 16 0.74 -16.08 -6.89
CA ALA A 16 0.15 -17.29 -6.34
C ALA A 16 -0.28 -17.12 -4.86
N LEU A 17 0.50 -16.41 -4.03
CA LEU A 17 0.09 -16.09 -2.66
C LEU A 17 -1.14 -15.19 -2.62
N ILE A 18 -1.16 -14.12 -3.44
CA ILE A 18 -2.33 -13.22 -3.54
C ILE A 18 -3.59 -14.00 -3.95
N GLU A 19 -3.49 -14.81 -4.99
CA GLU A 19 -4.61 -15.63 -5.47
C GLU A 19 -5.06 -16.68 -4.45
N ALA A 20 -4.11 -17.33 -3.75
CA ALA A 20 -4.41 -18.28 -2.70
C ALA A 20 -5.12 -17.64 -1.49
N SER A 21 -4.92 -16.34 -1.28
CA SER A 21 -5.52 -15.57 -0.18
C SER A 21 -6.90 -15.00 -0.53
N ARG A 22 -7.35 -15.07 -1.79
CA ARG A 22 -8.68 -14.58 -2.16
C ARG A 22 -9.78 -15.39 -1.47
N GLY A 23 -10.65 -14.71 -0.74
CA GLY A 23 -11.78 -15.32 -0.02
C GLY A 23 -11.40 -16.10 1.23
N ARG A 24 -10.14 -16.02 1.69
CA ARG A 24 -9.67 -16.63 2.94
C ARG A 24 -8.60 -15.78 3.61
N THR A 25 -8.33 -16.06 4.87
CA THR A 25 -7.27 -15.36 5.61
C THR A 25 -5.90 -15.94 5.25
N PHE A 26 -4.87 -15.10 5.29
CA PHE A 26 -3.48 -15.49 5.00
C PHE A 26 -3.02 -16.70 5.82
N GLU A 27 -3.42 -16.80 7.09
CA GLU A 27 -3.05 -17.89 8.01
C GLU A 27 -3.47 -19.26 7.46
N LYS A 28 -4.60 -19.32 6.76
CA LYS A 28 -5.15 -20.55 6.17
C LYS A 28 -4.51 -20.92 4.82
N VAL A 29 -3.64 -20.08 4.29
CA VAL A 29 -2.90 -20.39 3.05
C VAL A 29 -1.71 -21.27 3.37
N SER A 30 -1.56 -22.40 2.66
CA SER A 30 -0.40 -23.29 2.77
C SER A 30 0.61 -23.06 1.65
N VAL A 31 1.89 -23.41 1.89
CA VAL A 31 2.92 -23.39 0.87
C VAL A 31 2.54 -24.29 -0.31
N THR A 32 1.86 -25.42 -0.06
CA THR A 32 1.36 -26.29 -1.13
C THR A 32 0.45 -25.56 -2.10
N GLN A 33 -0.52 -24.81 -1.56
CA GLN A 33 -1.43 -24.03 -2.39
C GLN A 33 -0.72 -22.92 -3.20
N ILE A 34 0.36 -22.37 -2.65
CA ILE A 34 1.18 -21.37 -3.35
C ILE A 34 1.93 -22.02 -4.52
N VAL A 35 2.64 -23.13 -4.28
CA VAL A 35 3.46 -23.76 -5.32
C VAL A 35 2.63 -24.37 -6.45
N ASP A 36 1.45 -24.92 -6.12
CA ASP A 36 0.52 -25.45 -7.11
C ASP A 36 0.03 -24.34 -8.06
N ARG A 37 -0.31 -23.17 -7.52
CA ARG A 37 -0.73 -21.99 -8.32
C ARG A 37 0.42 -21.35 -9.10
N ALA A 38 1.61 -21.32 -8.50
CA ALA A 38 2.81 -20.80 -9.15
C ALA A 38 3.37 -21.75 -10.22
N LEU A 39 2.83 -22.97 -10.35
CA LEU A 39 3.30 -24.04 -11.23
C LEU A 39 4.79 -24.35 -11.01
N ILE A 40 5.22 -24.42 -9.76
CA ILE A 40 6.58 -24.76 -9.36
C ILE A 40 6.56 -25.91 -8.35
N ASN A 41 7.70 -26.56 -8.14
CA ASN A 41 7.84 -27.54 -7.06
C ASN A 41 8.19 -26.84 -5.71
N ARG A 42 7.96 -27.55 -4.60
CA ARG A 42 8.28 -27.06 -3.25
C ARG A 42 9.74 -26.69 -3.06
N GLN A 43 10.66 -27.46 -3.66
CA GLN A 43 12.09 -27.19 -3.56
C GLN A 43 12.45 -25.84 -4.23
N THR A 44 11.76 -25.50 -5.33
CA THR A 44 11.90 -24.17 -5.95
C THR A 44 11.42 -23.08 -5.03
N PHE A 45 10.28 -23.23 -4.33
CA PHE A 45 9.80 -22.26 -3.35
C PHE A 45 10.82 -22.06 -2.23
N TYR A 46 11.29 -23.15 -1.60
CA TYR A 46 12.24 -23.08 -0.48
C TYR A 46 13.64 -22.58 -0.85
N ARG A 47 13.95 -22.46 -2.12
CA ARG A 47 15.15 -21.75 -2.59
C ARG A 47 15.04 -20.23 -2.45
N TYR A 48 13.83 -19.68 -2.46
CA TYR A 48 13.56 -18.25 -2.38
C TYR A 48 13.10 -17.80 -1.00
N TYR A 49 12.32 -18.64 -0.31
CA TYR A 49 11.67 -18.31 0.95
C TYR A 49 11.66 -19.51 1.88
N CYS A 50 12.06 -19.34 3.14
CA CYS A 50 12.00 -20.40 4.15
C CYS A 50 10.54 -20.78 4.49
N ASP A 51 9.61 -19.82 4.39
CA ASP A 51 8.18 -20.03 4.58
C ASP A 51 7.34 -18.92 3.91
N LYS A 52 6.01 -19.00 4.08
CA LYS A 52 5.08 -17.98 3.55
C LYS A 52 5.16 -16.64 4.28
N TYR A 53 5.67 -16.62 5.52
CA TYR A 53 5.79 -15.39 6.32
C TYR A 53 6.97 -14.55 5.84
N GLU A 54 8.07 -15.18 5.45
CA GLU A 54 9.21 -14.49 4.81
C GLU A 54 8.78 -13.86 3.49
N LEU A 55 8.01 -14.57 2.66
CA LEU A 55 7.42 -14.03 1.44
C LEU A 55 6.52 -12.82 1.73
N LEU A 56 5.65 -12.92 2.74
CA LEU A 56 4.78 -11.81 3.14
C LEU A 56 5.59 -10.61 3.64
N ALA A 57 6.66 -10.85 4.42
CA ALA A 57 7.54 -9.80 4.94
C ALA A 57 8.30 -9.08 3.81
N GLU A 58 8.74 -9.81 2.77
CA GLU A 58 9.34 -9.20 1.59
C GLU A 58 8.33 -8.31 0.85
N MET A 59 7.12 -8.82 0.59
CA MET A 59 6.05 -8.06 -0.08
C MET A 59 5.69 -6.80 0.71
N ARG A 60 5.59 -6.90 2.04
CA ARG A 60 5.35 -5.76 2.94
C ARG A 60 6.42 -4.69 2.82
N ARG A 61 7.70 -5.08 2.89
CA ARG A 61 8.82 -4.15 2.77
C ARG A 61 8.80 -3.42 1.44
N GLU A 62 8.64 -4.13 0.34
CA GLU A 62 8.62 -3.54 -1.00
C GLU A 62 7.43 -2.60 -1.21
N LEU A 63 6.26 -2.95 -0.67
CA LEU A 63 5.10 -2.07 -0.75
C LEU A 63 5.28 -0.79 0.09
N LEU A 64 5.89 -0.87 1.26
CA LEU A 64 6.24 0.31 2.06
C LEU A 64 7.27 1.19 1.35
N GLU A 65 8.31 0.60 0.75
CA GLU A 65 9.30 1.33 -0.05
C GLU A 65 8.64 2.02 -1.27
N PHE A 66 7.70 1.36 -1.92
CA PHE A 66 6.90 1.96 -2.99
C PHE A 66 6.11 3.17 -2.49
N TYR A 67 5.39 3.05 -1.36
CA TYR A 67 4.64 4.16 -0.77
C TYR A 67 5.56 5.29 -0.32
N GLU A 68 6.73 5.00 0.24
CA GLU A 68 7.71 6.01 0.64
C GLU A 68 8.15 6.86 -0.55
N LYS A 69 8.57 6.23 -1.63
CA LYS A 69 8.96 6.92 -2.87
C LYS A 69 7.82 7.73 -3.46
N LEU A 70 6.64 7.14 -3.52
CA LEU A 70 5.44 7.78 -4.05
C LEU A 70 5.06 9.02 -3.25
N LEU A 71 5.11 8.95 -1.93
CA LEU A 71 4.80 10.08 -1.04
C LEU A 71 5.85 11.19 -1.14
N HIS A 72 7.14 10.83 -1.13
CA HIS A 72 8.22 11.82 -1.31
C HIS A 72 8.07 12.57 -2.61
N ASP A 73 7.88 11.87 -3.72
CA ASP A 73 7.70 12.48 -5.03
C ASP A 73 6.49 13.43 -5.03
N ARG A 74 5.38 13.00 -4.49
CA ARG A 74 4.14 13.77 -4.47
C ARG A 74 4.22 14.99 -3.54
N LEU A 75 4.78 14.85 -2.35
CA LEU A 75 4.90 15.95 -1.40
C LEU A 75 5.93 16.97 -1.83
N ALA A 76 7.04 16.54 -2.45
CA ALA A 76 8.05 17.47 -2.99
C ALA A 76 7.51 18.35 -4.13
N HIS A 77 6.51 17.87 -4.87
CA HIS A 77 5.87 18.59 -5.96
C HIS A 77 4.47 19.13 -5.58
N ALA A 78 4.11 19.05 -4.30
CA ALA A 78 2.86 19.64 -3.83
C ALA A 78 2.97 21.17 -3.90
N PRO A 79 1.99 21.86 -4.49
CA PRO A 79 2.01 23.32 -4.52
C PRO A 79 1.78 23.84 -3.10
N ALA A 80 2.84 24.33 -2.50
CA ALA A 80 2.94 24.69 -1.09
C ALA A 80 1.90 25.71 -0.57
N GLN A 81 1.16 26.36 -1.43
CA GLN A 81 0.20 27.41 -1.07
C GLN A 81 -1.09 27.43 -1.89
N ASN A 82 -1.27 26.55 -2.85
CA ASN A 82 -2.45 26.57 -3.69
C ASN A 82 -3.35 25.36 -3.39
N LEU A 83 -4.33 25.57 -2.50
CA LEU A 83 -5.38 24.61 -2.18
C LEU A 83 -6.54 24.66 -3.17
N ALA A 84 -6.30 25.16 -4.40
CA ALA A 84 -7.33 25.13 -5.43
C ALA A 84 -7.82 23.69 -5.66
N PRO A 85 -9.12 23.47 -5.82
CA PRO A 85 -9.69 22.13 -6.00
C PRO A 85 -9.03 21.32 -7.11
N GLU A 86 -8.65 21.97 -8.21
CA GLU A 86 -8.02 21.35 -9.38
C GLU A 86 -6.62 20.80 -9.05
N VAL A 87 -5.91 21.50 -8.18
CA VAL A 87 -4.56 21.14 -7.75
C VAL A 87 -4.61 19.96 -6.78
N ILE A 88 -5.51 20.02 -5.81
CA ILE A 88 -5.79 18.91 -4.90
C ILE A 88 -6.27 17.69 -5.71
N HIS A 89 -7.10 17.92 -6.71
CA HIS A 89 -7.57 16.89 -7.62
C HIS A 89 -6.42 16.16 -8.33
N GLY A 90 -5.55 16.88 -9.04
CA GLY A 90 -4.45 16.29 -9.76
C GLY A 90 -3.48 15.54 -8.83
N TRP A 91 -3.21 16.11 -7.67
CA TRP A 91 -2.33 15.50 -6.66
C TRP A 91 -2.88 14.19 -6.12
N PHE A 92 -4.14 14.19 -5.69
CA PHE A 92 -4.80 13.01 -5.10
C PHE A 92 -5.05 11.90 -6.13
N HIS A 93 -5.54 12.28 -7.31
CA HIS A 93 -5.84 11.33 -8.38
C HIS A 93 -4.61 10.51 -8.79
N GLY A 94 -3.46 11.16 -8.96
CA GLY A 94 -2.24 10.46 -9.32
C GLY A 94 -1.68 9.56 -8.22
N LEU A 95 -1.84 9.94 -6.94
CA LEU A 95 -1.43 9.10 -5.80
C LEU A 95 -2.24 7.81 -5.75
N VAL A 96 -3.55 7.92 -5.80
CA VAL A 96 -4.46 6.76 -5.71
C VAL A 96 -4.35 5.87 -6.94
N ALA A 97 -4.23 6.44 -8.15
CA ALA A 97 -4.04 5.64 -9.37
C ALA A 97 -2.82 4.72 -9.27
N ARG A 98 -1.69 5.24 -8.76
CA ARG A 98 -0.48 4.46 -8.54
C ARG A 98 -0.65 3.43 -7.42
N ALA A 99 -1.36 3.77 -6.35
CA ALA A 99 -1.64 2.82 -5.28
C ALA A 99 -2.54 1.67 -5.74
N LEU A 100 -3.48 1.91 -6.66
CA LEU A 100 -4.37 0.90 -7.24
C LEU A 100 -3.61 -0.18 -8.04
N GLU A 101 -2.43 0.10 -8.58
CA GLU A 101 -1.58 -0.89 -9.22
C GLU A 101 -1.15 -2.02 -8.26
N HIS A 102 -1.08 -1.71 -6.94
CA HIS A 102 -0.71 -2.63 -5.86
C HIS A 102 -1.90 -3.05 -4.97
N ARG A 103 -3.12 -2.90 -5.47
CA ARG A 103 -4.35 -3.13 -4.69
C ARG A 103 -4.40 -4.49 -4.02
N ASP A 104 -4.13 -5.54 -4.75
CA ASP A 104 -4.27 -6.91 -4.25
C ASP A 104 -3.20 -7.23 -3.18
N GLU A 105 -1.99 -6.70 -3.34
CA GLU A 105 -0.93 -6.79 -2.31
C GLU A 105 -1.32 -6.03 -1.05
N TYR A 106 -1.83 -4.81 -1.21
CA TYR A 106 -2.33 -4.01 -0.09
C TYR A 106 -3.42 -4.74 0.69
N LEU A 107 -4.43 -5.27 0.00
CA LEU A 107 -5.54 -5.98 0.64
C LEU A 107 -5.08 -7.24 1.36
N LEU A 108 -4.12 -7.97 0.80
CA LEU A 108 -3.50 -9.11 1.46
C LEU A 108 -2.84 -8.68 2.78
N LEU A 109 -1.98 -7.64 2.75
CA LEU A 109 -1.21 -7.18 3.92
C LEU A 109 -2.09 -6.58 5.02
N VAL A 110 -3.09 -5.78 4.66
CA VAL A 110 -4.02 -5.17 5.63
C VAL A 110 -4.92 -6.20 6.32
N ASN A 111 -5.21 -7.32 5.65
CA ASN A 111 -6.08 -8.36 6.20
C ASN A 111 -5.29 -9.53 6.83
N ALA A 112 -3.98 -9.59 6.66
CA ALA A 112 -3.15 -10.61 7.30
C ALA A 112 -3.08 -10.37 8.82
N ARG A 113 -3.34 -11.42 9.61
CA ARG A 113 -3.26 -11.39 11.08
C ARG A 113 -2.01 -12.14 11.50
N VAL A 114 -0.86 -11.50 11.35
CA VAL A 114 0.43 -12.08 11.70
C VAL A 114 0.96 -11.34 12.93
N PRO A 115 1.40 -12.05 13.98
CA PRO A 115 2.09 -11.43 15.10
C PRO A 115 3.23 -10.53 14.58
N ASP A 116 3.42 -9.38 15.21
CA ASP A 116 4.49 -8.41 14.89
C ASP A 116 4.40 -7.74 13.49
N ILE A 117 3.34 -8.01 12.72
CA ILE A 117 3.08 -7.33 11.45
C ILE A 117 1.77 -6.55 11.54
N ASP A 118 1.86 -5.25 11.77
CA ASP A 118 0.75 -4.32 11.63
C ASP A 118 1.04 -3.34 10.48
N PHE A 119 0.66 -3.76 9.28
CA PHE A 119 0.92 -3.00 8.06
C PHE A 119 0.29 -1.59 8.11
N ARG A 120 -0.89 -1.44 8.71
CA ARG A 120 -1.54 -0.11 8.85
C ARG A 120 -0.73 0.81 9.76
N ARG A 121 -0.24 0.31 10.87
CA ARG A 121 0.60 1.08 11.81
C ARG A 121 1.92 1.48 11.16
N GLU A 122 2.54 0.57 10.41
CA GLU A 122 3.77 0.86 9.69
C GLU A 122 3.56 1.90 8.59
N GLN A 123 2.44 1.81 7.86
CA GLN A 123 2.06 2.80 6.85
C GLN A 123 1.77 4.17 7.48
N ASP A 124 1.09 4.25 8.63
CA ASP A 124 0.89 5.50 9.36
C ASP A 124 2.23 6.13 9.77
N ALA A 125 3.11 5.35 10.37
CA ALA A 125 4.45 5.80 10.76
C ALA A 125 5.27 6.31 9.57
N LEU A 126 5.18 5.62 8.43
CA LEU A 126 5.80 6.02 7.18
C LEU A 126 5.27 7.37 6.70
N ILE A 127 3.95 7.53 6.61
CA ILE A 127 3.31 8.77 6.16
C ILE A 127 3.73 9.96 7.05
N ARG A 128 3.71 9.78 8.36
CA ARG A 128 4.13 10.81 9.33
C ARG A 128 5.60 11.19 9.14
N ARG A 129 6.47 10.21 9.00
CA ARG A 129 7.91 10.42 8.78
C ARG A 129 8.16 11.21 7.50
N VAL A 130 7.57 10.79 6.39
CA VAL A 130 7.74 11.44 5.09
C VAL A 130 7.15 12.85 5.11
N TYR A 131 5.96 13.03 5.68
CA TYR A 131 5.34 14.36 5.77
C TYR A 131 6.22 15.34 6.57
N ARG A 132 6.75 14.92 7.73
CA ARG A 132 7.67 15.76 8.53
C ARG A 132 8.98 16.06 7.83
N SER A 133 9.52 15.14 7.01
CA SER A 133 10.75 15.40 6.25
C SER A 133 10.58 16.48 5.19
N VAL A 134 9.39 16.60 4.64
CA VAL A 134 9.05 17.62 3.62
C VAL A 134 8.58 18.93 4.27
N TYR A 135 7.87 18.83 5.38
CA TYR A 135 7.32 19.97 6.14
C TYR A 135 7.80 19.95 7.60
N PRO A 136 9.05 20.38 7.88
CA PRO A 136 9.63 20.30 9.23
C PRO A 136 8.86 21.10 10.29
N ASP A 137 8.25 22.21 9.87
CA ASP A 137 7.49 23.12 10.74
C ASP A 137 6.02 22.71 10.94
N ALA A 138 5.61 21.56 10.39
CA ALA A 138 4.23 21.08 10.55
C ALA A 138 3.93 20.76 12.02
N SER A 139 2.78 21.25 12.50
CA SER A 139 2.31 20.95 13.86
C SER A 139 2.00 19.45 14.01
N ASP A 140 2.07 18.93 15.25
CA ASP A 140 1.71 17.54 15.54
C ASP A 140 0.28 17.21 15.09
N LEU A 141 -0.65 18.14 15.28
CA LEU A 141 -2.02 17.99 14.82
C LEU A 141 -2.08 17.91 13.28
N GLY A 142 -1.34 18.76 12.58
CA GLY A 142 -1.27 18.74 11.11
C GLY A 142 -0.76 17.42 10.57
N VAL A 143 0.32 16.90 11.15
CA VAL A 143 0.89 15.58 10.83
C VAL A 143 -0.14 14.47 11.08
N PHE A 144 -0.83 14.52 12.22
CA PHE A 144 -1.85 13.53 12.58
C PHE A 144 -3.03 13.55 11.61
N LEU A 145 -3.58 14.72 11.31
CA LEU A 145 -4.71 14.88 10.41
C LEU A 145 -4.36 14.43 8.99
N PHE A 146 -3.17 14.82 8.49
CA PHE A 146 -2.70 14.39 7.18
C PHE A 146 -2.57 12.87 7.08
N SER A 147 -1.89 12.24 8.05
CA SER A 147 -1.70 10.79 8.02
C SER A 147 -3.02 10.03 8.10
N SER A 148 -3.93 10.47 8.98
CA SER A 148 -5.25 9.86 9.16
C SER A 148 -6.11 9.97 7.90
N LEU A 149 -6.13 11.13 7.26
CA LEU A 149 -6.87 11.34 6.02
C LEU A 149 -6.27 10.51 4.88
N ALA A 150 -4.96 10.53 4.71
CA ALA A 150 -4.26 9.77 3.67
C ALA A 150 -4.53 8.27 3.79
N LEU A 151 -4.42 7.70 5.00
CA LEU A 151 -4.72 6.29 5.26
C LEU A 151 -6.16 5.93 4.98
N THR A 152 -7.10 6.75 5.46
CA THR A 152 -8.54 6.50 5.29
C THR A 152 -8.94 6.53 3.83
N LEU A 153 -8.48 7.52 3.08
CA LEU A 153 -8.79 7.64 1.66
C LEU A 153 -8.11 6.53 0.84
N ASN A 154 -6.87 6.20 1.14
CA ASN A 154 -6.16 5.10 0.48
C ASN A 154 -6.91 3.77 0.69
N ASP A 155 -7.26 3.44 1.93
CA ASP A 155 -8.02 2.21 2.26
C ASP A 155 -9.40 2.19 1.57
N TYR A 156 -10.11 3.32 1.59
CA TYR A 156 -11.41 3.45 0.93
C TYR A 156 -11.31 3.18 -0.58
N CYS A 157 -10.36 3.81 -1.27
CA CYS A 157 -10.14 3.65 -2.71
C CYS A 157 -9.71 2.22 -3.06
N LEU A 158 -8.76 1.66 -2.31
CA LEU A 158 -8.22 0.33 -2.58
C LEU A 158 -9.25 -0.77 -2.31
N ARG A 159 -10.11 -0.64 -1.28
CA ARG A 159 -11.19 -1.60 -1.05
C ARG A 159 -12.24 -1.56 -2.16
N ARG A 160 -12.58 -0.39 -2.66
CA ARG A 160 -13.51 -0.24 -3.78
C ARG A 160 -12.91 -0.56 -5.15
N GLY A 161 -11.58 -0.47 -5.28
CA GLY A 161 -10.89 -0.63 -6.56
C GLY A 161 -11.10 0.52 -7.52
N THR A 162 -11.49 1.69 -6.99
CA THR A 162 -11.77 2.90 -7.76
C THR A 162 -11.13 4.12 -7.11
N ASN A 163 -10.80 5.11 -7.94
CA ASN A 163 -10.39 6.41 -7.45
C ASN A 163 -11.62 7.20 -6.95
N VAL A 164 -11.38 8.16 -6.08
CA VAL A 164 -12.40 9.11 -5.58
C VAL A 164 -12.24 10.43 -6.31
N ASP A 165 -13.35 11.08 -6.60
CA ASP A 165 -13.30 12.47 -7.04
C ASP A 165 -12.87 13.37 -5.85
N PRO A 166 -11.75 14.06 -5.94
CA PRO A 166 -11.30 14.96 -4.88
C PRO A 166 -12.28 16.10 -4.57
N ALA A 167 -13.09 16.52 -5.53
CA ALA A 167 -14.14 17.50 -5.29
C ALA A 167 -15.19 16.92 -4.31
N GLU A 168 -15.50 15.62 -4.41
CA GLU A 168 -16.37 14.94 -3.45
C GLU A 168 -15.74 14.90 -2.05
N VAL A 169 -14.43 14.64 -1.96
CA VAL A 169 -13.71 14.66 -0.67
C VAL A 169 -13.74 16.03 -0.02
N VAL A 170 -13.45 17.08 -0.78
CA VAL A 170 -13.50 18.47 -0.29
C VAL A 170 -14.92 18.82 0.16
N ALA A 171 -15.93 18.52 -0.64
CA ALA A 171 -17.33 18.78 -0.31
C ALA A 171 -17.77 18.02 0.96
N ALA A 172 -17.32 16.77 1.13
CA ALA A 172 -17.59 15.99 2.34
C ALA A 172 -16.95 16.62 3.58
N LEU A 173 -15.68 17.02 3.49
CA LEU A 173 -14.96 17.68 4.60
C LEU A 173 -15.62 19.02 4.98
N GLN A 174 -16.01 19.83 4.00
CA GLN A 174 -16.72 21.08 4.25
C GLN A 174 -18.07 20.87 4.95
N ARG A 175 -18.84 19.86 4.56
CA ARG A 175 -20.12 19.53 5.24
C ARG A 175 -19.92 19.09 6.67
N ILE A 176 -18.81 18.44 7.00
CA ILE A 176 -18.49 18.03 8.38
C ILE A 176 -18.03 19.22 9.21
N ALA A 177 -17.23 20.13 8.62
CA ALA A 177 -16.65 21.27 9.33
C ALA A 177 -17.63 22.43 9.55
N LEU A 178 -18.70 22.55 8.75
CA LEU A 178 -19.63 23.68 8.75
C LEU A 178 -20.99 23.36 9.42
N ARG A 179 -21.11 22.23 10.09
CA ARG A 179 -22.25 21.87 10.96
C ARG A 179 -21.86 21.98 12.42
#